data_baf2043928e38343505765b044510978
#
_entry.id   baf2043928e38343505765b044510978
#
_cell.length_a   1.000
_cell.length_b   1.000
_cell.length_c   1.000
_cell.angle_alpha   90.00
_cell.angle_beta   90.00
_cell.angle_gamma   90.00
#
_symmetry.space_group_name_H-M   'P 1'
#
loop_
_entity.id
_entity.type
_entity.pdbx_description
1 polymer ?
#
loop_
_entity_poly.entity_id
_entity_poly.type
_entity_poly.pdbx_seq_one_letter_code
_entity_poly.pdbx_strand_id
1 'polypeptide(L)'
;FWGAIGLFLLTLFRIRYWMISNIPLSLRIGITSGIGLFIALMGLKNTGVIVANKDTLVMIGDLSSHGVLLGILGFFIITVLSSRHFHAAVLVSIVVTSCCGLFFGDVHFSGIYSIPPDISGVIGEVDLSGALTLELAGIIFSFMLINLFDSSGTLIGVTDKAGLIDSNGKFPNMNKALYVDSVSSVALSLIHI
;
A
#
# COMPACT_ATOMS: atom_id res chain seq x y z
N PHE A 1 -4.82 -9.61 12.04
CA PHE A 1 -6.21 -9.95 12.31
C PHE A 1 -6.84 -9.00 13.35
N TRP A 2 -6.35 -8.94 14.60
CA TRP A 2 -6.92 -8.07 15.65
C TRP A 2 -6.93 -6.58 15.29
N GLY A 3 -5.90 -6.10 14.61
CA GLY A 3 -5.87 -4.74 14.08
C GLY A 3 -6.97 -4.49 13.03
N ALA A 4 -7.24 -5.47 12.18
CA ALA A 4 -8.33 -5.39 11.18
C ALA A 4 -9.72 -5.43 11.84
N ILE A 5 -9.91 -6.27 12.87
CA ILE A 5 -11.15 -6.27 13.68
C ILE A 5 -11.35 -4.90 14.36
N GLY A 6 -10.31 -4.36 14.99
CA GLY A 6 -10.38 -3.03 15.60
C GLY A 6 -10.79 -1.95 14.59
N LEU A 7 -10.20 -1.99 13.38
CA LEU A 7 -10.56 -1.08 12.30
C LEU A 7 -12.01 -1.26 11.84
N PHE A 8 -12.47 -2.51 11.73
CA PHE A 8 -13.87 -2.82 11.40
C PHE A 8 -14.84 -2.28 12.44
N LEU A 9 -14.54 -2.45 13.74
CA LEU A 9 -15.36 -1.90 14.82
C LEU A 9 -15.42 -0.37 14.76
N LEU A 10 -14.27 0.32 14.55
CA LEU A 10 -14.24 1.78 14.36
C LEU A 10 -15.10 2.22 13.16
N THR A 11 -15.13 1.41 12.10
CA THR A 11 -15.95 1.68 10.92
C THR A 11 -17.43 1.43 11.21
N LEU A 12 -17.78 0.36 11.91
CA LEU A 12 -19.14 0.02 12.30
C LEU A 12 -19.80 1.12 13.14
N PHE A 13 -19.08 1.66 14.10
CA PHE A 13 -19.53 2.79 14.93
C PHE A 13 -19.39 4.15 14.25
N ARG A 14 -19.01 4.20 12.97
CA ARG A 14 -18.79 5.42 12.18
C ARG A 14 -17.71 6.36 12.75
N ILE A 15 -16.92 5.91 13.70
CA ILE A 15 -15.84 6.70 14.31
C ILE A 15 -14.81 7.04 13.24
N ARG A 16 -14.45 6.09 12.39
CA ARG A 16 -13.52 6.30 11.28
C ARG A 16 -14.01 7.38 10.31
N TYR A 17 -15.28 7.35 9.93
CA TYR A 17 -15.88 8.38 9.09
C TYR A 17 -15.84 9.75 9.77
N TRP A 18 -16.22 9.80 11.05
CA TRP A 18 -16.18 11.04 11.83
C TRP A 18 -14.76 11.63 11.90
N MET A 19 -13.76 10.80 12.17
CA MET A 19 -12.34 11.20 12.18
C MET A 19 -11.94 11.81 10.84
N ILE A 20 -12.18 11.10 9.73
CA ILE A 20 -11.81 11.56 8.37
C ILE A 20 -12.52 12.86 8.01
N SER A 21 -13.80 12.98 8.36
CA SER A 21 -14.61 14.16 8.04
C SER A 21 -14.19 15.42 8.80
N ASN A 22 -13.60 15.25 9.99
CA ASN A 22 -13.18 16.35 10.85
C ASN A 22 -11.68 16.67 10.72
N ILE A 23 -10.91 15.94 9.92
CA ILE A 23 -9.52 16.25 9.65
C ILE A 23 -9.43 17.50 8.76
N PRO A 24 -8.73 18.58 9.19
CA PRO A 24 -8.51 19.77 8.37
C PRO A 24 -7.79 19.43 7.05
N LEU A 25 -8.07 20.22 6.00
CA LEU A 25 -7.49 19.98 4.66
C LEU A 25 -5.96 19.95 4.68
N SER A 26 -5.33 20.85 5.43
CA SER A 26 -3.86 20.88 5.58
C SER A 26 -3.30 19.58 6.12
N LEU A 27 -3.98 18.98 7.11
CA LEU A 27 -3.55 17.70 7.70
C LEU A 27 -3.79 16.53 6.73
N ARG A 28 -4.88 16.54 5.95
CA ARG A 28 -5.11 15.54 4.89
C ARG A 28 -4.00 15.56 3.85
N ILE A 29 -3.64 16.76 3.38
CA ILE A 29 -2.52 16.91 2.41
C ILE A 29 -1.22 16.40 3.02
N GLY A 30 -0.94 16.72 4.29
CA GLY A 30 0.23 16.23 5.00
C GLY A 30 0.28 14.71 5.10
N ILE A 31 -0.84 14.07 5.47
CA ILE A 31 -0.96 12.61 5.55
C ILE A 31 -0.73 11.98 4.16
N THR A 32 -1.41 12.47 3.14
CA THR A 32 -1.28 11.94 1.77
C THR A 32 0.14 12.08 1.24
N SER A 33 0.78 13.23 1.48
CA SER A 33 2.18 13.46 1.09
C SER A 33 3.13 12.54 1.85
N GLY A 34 2.91 12.35 3.16
CA GLY A 34 3.70 11.44 3.99
C GLY A 34 3.61 9.98 3.52
N ILE A 35 2.40 9.51 3.19
CA ILE A 35 2.17 8.18 2.60
C ILE A 35 2.91 8.07 1.26
N GLY A 36 2.80 9.08 0.39
CA GLY A 36 3.51 9.09 -0.88
C GLY A 36 5.03 8.97 -0.72
N LEU A 37 5.62 9.71 0.22
CA LEU A 37 7.05 9.62 0.54
C LEU A 37 7.43 8.26 1.14
N PHE A 38 6.58 7.69 1.98
CA PHE A 38 6.78 6.35 2.54
C PHE A 38 6.79 5.28 1.44
N ILE A 39 5.82 5.31 0.52
CA ILE A 39 5.76 4.39 -0.62
C ILE A 39 6.98 4.57 -1.52
N ALA A 40 7.42 5.81 -1.76
CA ALA A 40 8.63 6.09 -2.51
C ALA A 40 9.88 5.48 -1.84
N LEU A 41 10.02 5.64 -0.51
CA LEU A 41 11.11 5.03 0.25
C LEU A 41 11.09 3.50 0.17
N MET A 42 9.89 2.89 0.29
CA MET A 42 9.73 1.44 0.14
C MET A 42 10.08 0.97 -1.27
N GLY A 43 9.69 1.73 -2.30
CA GLY A 43 10.08 1.47 -3.68
C GLY A 43 11.60 1.52 -3.89
N LEU A 44 12.27 2.55 -3.37
CA LEU A 44 13.74 2.68 -3.42
C LEU A 44 14.45 1.55 -2.67
N LYS A 45 13.88 1.09 -1.55
CA LYS A 45 14.40 -0.06 -0.81
C LYS A 45 14.22 -1.36 -1.58
N ASN A 46 13.05 -1.61 -2.15
CA ASN A 46 12.76 -2.84 -2.90
C ASN A 46 13.58 -2.95 -4.18
N THR A 47 13.87 -1.84 -4.83
CA THR A 47 14.75 -1.80 -6.00
C THR A 47 16.23 -1.93 -5.63
N GLY A 48 16.61 -1.78 -4.35
CA GLY A 48 17.99 -1.83 -3.90
C GLY A 48 18.77 -0.50 -4.06
N VAL A 49 18.10 0.57 -4.47
CA VAL A 49 18.71 1.94 -4.49
C VAL A 49 19.09 2.37 -3.08
N ILE A 50 18.24 2.03 -2.11
CA ILE A 50 18.49 2.26 -0.69
C ILE A 50 18.57 0.90 0.00
N VAL A 51 19.63 0.68 0.79
CA VAL A 51 19.82 -0.53 1.60
C VAL A 51 19.98 -0.18 3.07
N ALA A 52 19.74 -1.16 3.93
CA ALA A 52 19.91 -0.97 5.37
C ALA A 52 21.37 -0.83 5.75
N ASN A 53 21.67 0.10 6.66
CA ASN A 53 22.98 0.29 7.28
C ASN A 53 22.82 0.34 8.80
N LYS A 54 23.74 -0.26 9.55
CA LYS A 54 23.66 -0.33 11.02
C LYS A 54 23.89 1.03 11.69
N ASP A 55 24.71 1.89 11.07
CA ASP A 55 25.11 3.16 11.68
C ASP A 55 24.19 4.32 11.28
N THR A 56 23.77 4.36 10.00
CA THR A 56 22.96 5.44 9.43
C THR A 56 21.51 5.05 9.12
N LEU A 57 21.11 3.82 9.48
CA LEU A 57 19.83 3.18 9.16
C LEU A 57 19.63 2.89 7.67
N VAL A 58 20.05 3.81 6.80
CA VAL A 58 19.95 3.69 5.34
C VAL A 58 21.23 4.17 4.68
N MET A 59 21.59 3.54 3.57
CA MET A 59 22.68 3.96 2.70
C MET A 59 22.33 3.70 1.23
N ILE A 60 23.10 4.30 0.32
CA ILE A 60 22.97 4.03 -1.12
C ILE A 60 23.49 2.62 -1.39
N GLY A 61 22.71 1.82 -2.10
CA GLY A 61 23.07 0.48 -2.54
C GLY A 61 24.00 0.48 -3.75
N ASP A 62 24.23 -0.70 -4.30
CA ASP A 62 25.01 -0.85 -5.53
C ASP A 62 24.18 -0.41 -6.75
N LEU A 63 24.48 0.78 -7.25
CA LEU A 63 23.81 1.38 -8.40
C LEU A 63 24.14 0.66 -9.72
N SER A 64 25.13 -0.24 -9.74
CA SER A 64 25.49 -1.03 -10.92
C SER A 64 24.68 -2.30 -11.05
N SER A 65 23.92 -2.68 -10.05
CA SER A 65 23.09 -3.90 -10.09
C SER A 65 21.94 -3.76 -11.10
N HIS A 66 21.65 -4.83 -11.82
CA HIS A 66 20.57 -4.86 -12.84
C HIS A 66 19.22 -4.46 -12.26
N GLY A 67 18.88 -4.93 -11.04
CA GLY A 67 17.63 -4.58 -10.38
C GLY A 67 17.48 -3.09 -10.13
N VAL A 68 18.56 -2.40 -9.70
CA VAL A 68 18.58 -0.95 -9.50
C VAL A 68 18.43 -0.22 -10.83
N LEU A 69 19.18 -0.63 -11.86
CA LEU A 69 19.08 -0.01 -13.18
C LEU A 69 17.69 -0.15 -13.79
N LEU A 70 17.05 -1.33 -13.67
CA LEU A 70 15.67 -1.55 -14.10
C LEU A 70 14.67 -0.70 -13.31
N GLY A 71 14.86 -0.56 -12.00
CA GLY A 71 14.03 0.30 -11.16
C GLY A 71 14.12 1.77 -11.55
N ILE A 72 15.34 2.27 -11.79
CA ILE A 72 15.59 3.63 -12.26
C ILE A 72 14.96 3.83 -13.65
N LEU A 73 15.14 2.89 -14.56
CA LEU A 73 14.53 2.93 -15.90
C LEU A 73 13.01 3.02 -15.80
N GLY A 74 12.40 2.16 -14.97
CA GLY A 74 10.96 2.17 -14.73
C GLY A 74 10.45 3.51 -14.20
N PHE A 75 11.16 4.10 -13.25
CA PHE A 75 10.83 5.42 -12.71
C PHE A 75 10.88 6.51 -13.80
N PHE A 76 11.90 6.53 -14.64
CA PHE A 76 11.99 7.48 -15.75
C PHE A 76 10.86 7.30 -16.76
N ILE A 77 10.52 6.07 -17.13
CA ILE A 77 9.41 5.78 -18.04
C ILE A 77 8.10 6.34 -17.47
N ILE A 78 7.79 6.04 -16.20
CA ILE A 78 6.58 6.54 -15.55
C ILE A 78 6.56 8.06 -15.56
N THR A 79 7.66 8.70 -15.17
CA THR A 79 7.76 10.16 -15.08
C THR A 79 7.53 10.82 -16.44
N VAL A 80 8.19 10.33 -17.49
CA VAL A 80 8.06 10.85 -18.86
C VAL A 80 6.65 10.64 -19.42
N LEU A 81 6.08 9.46 -19.27
CA LEU A 81 4.73 9.17 -19.76
C LEU A 81 3.66 9.93 -18.97
N SER A 82 3.82 10.03 -17.66
CA SER A 82 2.90 10.76 -16.80
C SER A 82 2.91 12.27 -17.11
N SER A 83 4.08 12.86 -17.42
CA SER A 83 4.17 14.26 -17.85
C SER A 83 3.46 14.52 -19.20
N ARG A 84 3.31 13.48 -20.00
CA ARG A 84 2.51 13.51 -21.26
C ARG A 84 1.03 13.21 -21.05
N HIS A 85 0.54 13.17 -19.79
CA HIS A 85 -0.85 12.80 -19.46
C HIS A 85 -1.28 11.42 -19.97
N PHE A 86 -0.33 10.50 -20.15
CA PHE A 86 -0.63 9.14 -20.60
C PHE A 86 -1.12 8.29 -19.42
N HIS A 87 -2.41 7.93 -19.43
CA HIS A 87 -3.07 7.25 -18.30
C HIS A 87 -2.50 5.86 -17.97
N ALA A 88 -1.97 5.16 -18.97
CA ALA A 88 -1.38 3.83 -18.79
C ALA A 88 0.13 3.84 -18.52
N ALA A 89 0.71 4.98 -18.09
CA ALA A 89 2.15 5.12 -17.87
C ALA A 89 2.75 4.03 -16.97
N VAL A 90 2.06 3.70 -15.89
CA VAL A 90 2.49 2.66 -14.94
C VAL A 90 2.49 1.28 -15.60
N LEU A 91 1.43 0.91 -16.33
CA LEU A 91 1.35 -0.38 -17.01
C LEU A 91 2.45 -0.54 -18.06
N VAL A 92 2.69 0.50 -18.87
CA VAL A 92 3.76 0.49 -19.89
C VAL A 92 5.12 0.32 -19.21
N SER A 93 5.37 1.03 -18.12
CA SER A 93 6.62 0.89 -17.37
C SER A 93 6.81 -0.54 -16.86
N ILE A 94 5.79 -1.14 -16.26
CA ILE A 94 5.85 -2.53 -15.78
C ILE A 94 6.18 -3.49 -16.93
N VAL A 95 5.47 -3.38 -18.05
CA VAL A 95 5.72 -4.25 -19.21
C VAL A 95 7.15 -4.09 -19.74
N VAL A 96 7.61 -2.86 -19.92
CA VAL A 96 8.96 -2.58 -20.44
C VAL A 96 10.02 -3.09 -19.48
N THR A 97 9.93 -2.80 -18.19
CA THR A 97 10.92 -3.26 -17.19
C THR A 97 10.91 -4.77 -17.04
N SER A 98 9.74 -5.41 -17.10
CA SER A 98 9.63 -6.88 -17.07
C SER A 98 10.27 -7.52 -18.31
N CYS A 99 10.02 -6.97 -19.51
CA CYS A 99 10.66 -7.46 -20.74
C CYS A 99 12.18 -7.28 -20.68
N CYS A 100 12.67 -6.16 -20.19
CA CYS A 100 14.11 -5.94 -20.00
C CYS A 100 14.70 -6.94 -18.98
N GLY A 101 14.02 -7.17 -17.84
CA GLY A 101 14.45 -8.16 -16.84
C GLY A 101 14.50 -9.58 -17.38
N LEU A 102 13.56 -9.96 -18.25
CA LEU A 102 13.61 -11.24 -18.96
C LEU A 102 14.81 -11.33 -19.90
N PHE A 103 15.12 -10.25 -20.63
CA PHE A 103 16.23 -10.21 -21.56
C PHE A 103 17.58 -10.30 -20.87
N PHE A 104 17.74 -9.67 -19.71
CA PHE A 104 18.96 -9.73 -18.90
C PHE A 104 19.08 -11.01 -18.04
N GLY A 105 18.04 -11.83 -18.02
CA GLY A 105 18.03 -13.10 -17.26
C GLY A 105 17.77 -12.94 -15.76
N ASP A 106 17.41 -11.73 -15.30
CA ASP A 106 17.09 -11.45 -13.89
C ASP A 106 15.71 -11.99 -13.48
N VAL A 107 14.84 -12.27 -14.46
CA VAL A 107 13.48 -12.76 -14.24
C VAL A 107 13.27 -14.07 -15.00
N HIS A 108 12.80 -15.10 -14.29
CA HIS A 108 12.41 -16.36 -14.93
C HIS A 108 10.91 -16.32 -15.27
N PHE A 109 10.59 -16.44 -16.55
CA PHE A 109 9.22 -16.52 -17.01
C PHE A 109 8.69 -17.95 -16.89
N SER A 110 7.81 -18.19 -15.92
CA SER A 110 7.23 -19.52 -15.63
C SER A 110 5.91 -19.78 -16.38
N GLY A 111 5.48 -18.86 -17.27
CA GLY A 111 4.23 -18.96 -18.01
C GLY A 111 3.25 -17.83 -17.67
N ILE A 112 2.20 -17.69 -18.53
CA ILE A 112 1.17 -16.66 -18.38
C ILE A 112 0.14 -17.05 -17.31
N TYR A 113 -0.01 -18.33 -17.04
CA TYR A 113 -0.98 -18.87 -16.09
C TYR A 113 -0.30 -19.84 -15.13
N SER A 114 -0.57 -19.68 -13.85
CA SER A 114 -0.22 -20.68 -12.82
C SER A 114 -1.46 -20.98 -11.98
N ILE A 115 -1.55 -22.20 -11.49
CA ILE A 115 -2.58 -22.58 -10.52
C ILE A 115 -2.27 -21.84 -9.22
N PRO A 116 -3.28 -21.18 -8.58
CA PRO A 116 -3.07 -20.54 -7.29
C PRO A 116 -2.48 -21.55 -6.29
N PRO A 117 -1.55 -21.14 -5.41
CA PRO A 117 -1.04 -22.01 -4.37
C PRO A 117 -2.19 -22.51 -3.48
N ASP A 118 -2.05 -23.71 -2.96
CA ASP A 118 -3.01 -24.27 -2.01
C ASP A 118 -2.95 -23.46 -0.71
N ILE A 119 -4.03 -22.74 -0.43
CA ILE A 119 -4.18 -21.91 0.78
C ILE A 119 -4.94 -22.66 1.89
N SER A 120 -5.34 -23.92 1.67
CA SER A 120 -6.15 -24.69 2.62
C SER A 120 -5.46 -24.86 3.98
N GLY A 121 -4.14 -24.96 3.99
CA GLY A 121 -3.35 -25.08 5.22
C GLY A 121 -3.13 -23.76 5.98
N VAL A 122 -3.61 -22.64 5.45
CA VAL A 122 -3.42 -21.31 6.07
C VAL A 122 -4.75 -20.71 6.52
N ILE A 123 -5.86 -21.18 5.93
CA ILE A 123 -7.21 -20.67 6.27
C ILE A 123 -7.57 -21.05 7.70
N GLY A 124 -7.70 -20.04 8.56
CA GLY A 124 -8.15 -20.22 9.94
C GLY A 124 -7.06 -20.64 10.95
N GLU A 125 -5.81 -20.81 10.54
CA GLU A 125 -4.66 -21.09 11.41
C GLU A 125 -4.19 -19.83 12.17
N VAL A 126 -5.14 -19.04 12.67
CA VAL A 126 -4.86 -17.82 13.43
C VAL A 126 -4.90 -18.15 14.92
N ASP A 127 -3.79 -18.03 15.62
CA ASP A 127 -3.78 -18.07 17.09
C ASP A 127 -4.38 -16.79 17.65
N LEU A 128 -5.68 -16.84 17.91
CA LEU A 128 -6.45 -15.72 18.45
C LEU A 128 -6.13 -15.43 19.92
N SER A 129 -5.76 -16.46 20.66
CA SER A 129 -5.53 -16.35 22.09
C SER A 129 -4.12 -15.87 22.44
N GLY A 130 -3.12 -16.36 21.72
CA GLY A 130 -1.73 -15.96 21.90
C GLY A 130 -1.46 -14.49 21.54
N ALA A 131 -2.29 -13.93 20.65
CA ALA A 131 -2.17 -12.53 20.25
C ALA A 131 -2.83 -11.53 21.23
N LEU A 132 -3.67 -11.96 22.17
CA LEU A 132 -4.35 -11.11 23.14
C LEU A 132 -3.55 -10.94 24.43
N THR A 133 -2.27 -10.59 24.30
CA THR A 133 -1.42 -10.24 25.45
C THR A 133 -1.27 -8.73 25.56
N LEU A 134 -1.04 -8.23 26.79
CA LEU A 134 -0.84 -6.80 27.03
C LEU A 134 0.39 -6.27 26.28
N GLU A 135 1.39 -7.12 26.08
CA GLU A 135 2.62 -6.78 25.33
C GLU A 135 2.34 -6.53 23.85
N LEU A 136 1.42 -7.30 23.25
CA LEU A 136 1.06 -7.15 21.84
C LEU A 136 -0.02 -6.09 21.60
N ALA A 137 -0.72 -5.64 22.63
CA ALA A 137 -1.78 -4.62 22.50
C ALA A 137 -1.27 -3.32 21.88
N GLY A 138 -0.06 -2.87 22.25
CA GLY A 138 0.58 -1.69 21.66
C GLY A 138 0.89 -1.86 20.17
N ILE A 139 1.34 -3.04 19.78
CA ILE A 139 1.63 -3.38 18.39
C ILE A 139 0.34 -3.44 17.57
N ILE A 140 -0.69 -4.11 18.09
CA ILE A 140 -2.02 -4.21 17.45
C ILE A 140 -2.61 -2.81 17.23
N PHE A 141 -2.54 -1.97 18.26
CA PHE A 141 -3.03 -0.59 18.17
C PHE A 141 -2.24 0.23 17.14
N SER A 142 -0.93 0.09 17.10
CA SER A 142 -0.08 0.76 16.11
C SER A 142 -0.41 0.35 14.69
N PHE A 143 -0.56 -0.95 14.42
CA PHE A 143 -0.98 -1.44 13.11
C PHE A 143 -2.38 -0.98 12.73
N MET A 144 -3.31 -0.94 13.70
CA MET A 144 -4.65 -0.41 13.48
C MET A 144 -4.62 1.07 13.07
N LEU A 145 -3.80 1.89 13.75
CA LEU A 145 -3.64 3.31 13.41
C LEU A 145 -2.97 3.50 12.04
N ILE A 146 -1.92 2.74 11.75
CA ILE A 146 -1.24 2.79 10.44
C ILE A 146 -2.24 2.47 9.35
N ASN A 147 -2.98 1.37 9.47
CA ASN A 147 -3.99 0.97 8.48
C ASN A 147 -5.12 2.01 8.36
N LEU A 148 -5.56 2.58 9.48
CA LEU A 148 -6.58 3.63 9.49
C LEU A 148 -6.14 4.86 8.68
N PHE A 149 -4.92 5.34 8.86
CA PHE A 149 -4.41 6.51 8.14
C PHE A 149 -4.06 6.19 6.71
N ASP A 150 -3.44 5.05 6.44
CA ASP A 150 -3.02 4.62 5.11
C ASP A 150 -4.23 4.46 4.17
N SER A 151 -5.20 3.63 4.54
CA SER A 151 -6.39 3.42 3.70
C SER A 151 -7.28 4.66 3.61
N SER A 152 -7.32 5.51 4.65
CA SER A 152 -8.05 6.77 4.59
C SER A 152 -7.38 7.77 3.66
N GLY A 153 -6.05 7.88 3.70
CA GLY A 153 -5.27 8.77 2.85
C GLY A 153 -5.31 8.35 1.38
N THR A 154 -5.14 7.07 1.11
CA THR A 154 -5.23 6.51 -0.26
C THR A 154 -6.62 6.67 -0.83
N LEU A 155 -7.68 6.39 -0.05
CA LEU A 155 -9.07 6.55 -0.48
C LEU A 155 -9.38 8.00 -0.85
N ILE A 156 -8.97 8.96 -0.02
CA ILE A 156 -9.13 10.39 -0.31
C ILE A 156 -8.37 10.78 -1.57
N GLY A 157 -7.10 10.36 -1.69
CA GLY A 157 -6.27 10.70 -2.84
C GLY A 157 -6.81 10.13 -4.16
N VAL A 158 -7.31 8.89 -4.15
CA VAL A 158 -7.90 8.26 -5.33
C VAL A 158 -9.23 8.91 -5.70
N THR A 159 -10.11 9.18 -4.72
CA THR A 159 -11.41 9.80 -4.98
C THR A 159 -11.30 11.24 -5.46
N ASP A 160 -10.29 11.98 -4.99
CA ASP A 160 -9.98 13.33 -5.46
C ASP A 160 -9.55 13.30 -6.94
N LYS A 161 -8.56 12.45 -7.27
CA LYS A 161 -8.11 12.28 -8.66
C LYS A 161 -9.19 11.77 -9.60
N ALA A 162 -10.12 10.95 -9.11
CA ALA A 162 -11.23 10.44 -9.87
C ALA A 162 -12.38 11.46 -10.05
N GLY A 163 -12.28 12.64 -9.45
CA GLY A 163 -13.33 13.67 -9.51
C GLY A 163 -14.62 13.25 -8.80
N LEU A 164 -14.54 12.36 -7.79
CA LEU A 164 -15.68 11.87 -7.03
C LEU A 164 -15.97 12.70 -5.77
N ILE A 165 -15.15 13.70 -5.50
CA ILE A 165 -15.32 14.62 -4.37
C ILE A 165 -16.24 15.75 -4.81
N ASP A 166 -17.25 16.05 -4.01
CA ASP A 166 -18.19 17.14 -4.28
C ASP A 166 -17.55 18.51 -4.03
N SER A 167 -18.28 19.59 -4.40
CA SER A 167 -17.85 20.99 -4.20
C SER A 167 -17.60 21.35 -2.74
N ASN A 168 -18.09 20.56 -1.79
CA ASN A 168 -17.90 20.74 -0.35
C ASN A 168 -16.71 19.89 0.19
N GLY A 169 -15.93 19.28 -0.68
CA GLY A 169 -14.82 18.43 -0.31
C GLY A 169 -15.21 17.08 0.33
N LYS A 170 -16.44 16.62 0.09
CA LYS A 170 -16.96 15.36 0.63
C LYS A 170 -17.12 14.32 -0.48
N PHE A 171 -16.80 13.09 -0.15
CA PHE A 171 -17.11 11.92 -0.98
C PHE A 171 -18.42 11.27 -0.51
N PRO A 172 -19.51 11.33 -1.30
CA PRO A 172 -20.85 10.91 -0.85
C PRO A 172 -20.94 9.46 -0.38
N ASN A 173 -20.13 8.56 -0.95
CA ASN A 173 -20.13 7.14 -0.62
C ASN A 173 -18.98 6.73 0.32
N MET A 174 -18.33 7.67 1.01
CA MET A 174 -17.19 7.41 1.90
C MET A 174 -17.48 6.27 2.89
N ASN A 175 -18.64 6.30 3.56
CA ASN A 175 -19.00 5.24 4.50
C ASN A 175 -19.00 3.84 3.87
N LYS A 176 -19.59 3.69 2.68
CA LYS A 176 -19.63 2.41 1.97
C LYS A 176 -18.23 1.92 1.60
N ALA A 177 -17.39 2.83 1.11
CA ALA A 177 -16.02 2.51 0.77
C ALA A 177 -15.22 2.05 2.00
N LEU A 178 -15.37 2.74 3.14
CA LEU A 178 -14.72 2.38 4.40
C LEU A 178 -15.21 1.02 4.94
N TYR A 179 -16.50 0.69 4.77
CA TYR A 179 -17.03 -0.63 5.13
C TYR A 179 -16.40 -1.73 4.28
N VAL A 180 -16.37 -1.56 2.97
CA VAL A 180 -15.77 -2.53 2.04
C VAL A 180 -14.29 -2.74 2.37
N ASP A 181 -13.54 -1.67 2.57
CA ASP A 181 -12.13 -1.70 2.94
C ASP A 181 -11.90 -2.48 4.25
N SER A 182 -12.71 -2.20 5.29
CA SER A 182 -12.58 -2.88 6.58
C SER A 182 -12.95 -4.37 6.52
N VAL A 183 -14.01 -4.73 5.78
CA VAL A 183 -14.42 -6.14 5.59
C VAL A 183 -13.35 -6.89 4.80
N SER A 184 -12.83 -6.28 3.74
CA SER A 184 -11.74 -6.86 2.95
C SER A 184 -10.48 -7.09 3.79
N SER A 185 -10.11 -6.13 4.64
CA SER A 185 -8.95 -6.25 5.53
C SER A 185 -9.11 -7.42 6.53
N VAL A 186 -10.31 -7.62 7.08
CA VAL A 186 -10.59 -8.78 7.95
C VAL A 186 -10.51 -10.09 7.16
N ALA A 187 -11.12 -10.14 5.97
CA ALA A 187 -11.11 -11.33 5.14
C ALA A 187 -9.68 -11.72 4.71
N LEU A 188 -8.88 -10.74 4.26
CA LEU A 188 -7.49 -10.94 3.84
C LEU A 188 -6.61 -11.39 5.01
N SER A 189 -6.83 -10.83 6.21
CA SER A 189 -6.08 -11.23 7.39
C SER A 189 -6.34 -12.69 7.83
N LEU A 190 -7.47 -13.30 7.45
CA LEU A 190 -7.77 -14.71 7.70
C LEU A 190 -7.02 -15.68 6.78
N ILE A 191 -6.53 -15.18 5.66
CA ILE A 191 -5.72 -15.95 4.69
C ILE A 191 -4.25 -15.50 4.70
N HIS A 192 -3.84 -14.81 5.74
CA HIS A 192 -2.46 -14.33 5.98
C HIS A 192 -1.89 -13.45 4.85
N ILE A 193 -2.72 -12.58 4.28
CA ILE A 193 -2.34 -11.55 3.31
C ILE A 193 -2.45 -10.17 3.95
#